data_e254da7263506e70d925af4d1d35262d
#
_entry.id   e254da7263506e70d925af4d1d35262d
#
_cell.length_a   1.000
_cell.length_b   1.000
_cell.length_c   1.000
_cell.angle_alpha   90.00
_cell.angle_beta   90.00
_cell.angle_gamma   90.00
#
_symmetry.space_group_name_H-M   'P 1'
#
loop_
_entity.id
_entity.type
_entity.pdbx_description
1 polymer ?
#
loop_
_entity_poly.entity_id
_entity_poly.type
_entity_poly.pdbx_seq_one_letter_code
_entity_poly.pdbx_strand_id
1 'polypeptide(L)'
;MLGMALPLMPATSSAQPAPEALVIGNGSYSTLPALPACLQSSHAVAAALRRLGFHVVEQEDVSSGAGDAAIGEFAQALAAAPGAAAFVYSCGYATSFNDRPFLLPVSVNITRPADVLTQGILIKSLVDVVAGSAGASFVAIDAVPAPDAPAALQFDTLTQSGLPDRVGVIVASQPKPPEAPTPLATALVAGLQGPEVQTGSLLTGLRQQLGASKPDVLAAVHPAAAPGYLAGAPRPAPAPVPVVAPAAPAPRPTFPADQQMTDQDRKQVQTALARLGYYDGKVDGVFGPDSRAAIRRYQHELGADMTGRLTAAQTSRLLTGQ
;
A
#
# COMPACT_ATOMS: atom_id res chain seq x y z
N MET A 1 -8.40 -14.87 -43.52
CA MET A 1 -8.71 -14.04 -42.35
C MET A 1 -7.46 -13.97 -41.49
N LEU A 2 -6.80 -12.81 -41.50
CA LEU A 2 -5.58 -12.58 -40.73
C LEU A 2 -5.97 -12.37 -39.25
N GLY A 3 -5.55 -13.27 -38.39
CA GLY A 3 -5.69 -13.11 -36.93
C GLY A 3 -4.70 -12.05 -36.45
N MET A 4 -5.21 -10.92 -36.02
CA MET A 4 -4.45 -9.83 -35.44
C MET A 4 -4.20 -10.17 -33.96
N ALA A 5 -2.99 -10.60 -33.65
CA ALA A 5 -2.54 -10.78 -32.28
C ALA A 5 -2.37 -9.38 -31.64
N LEU A 6 -3.18 -9.05 -30.64
CA LEU A 6 -2.94 -7.87 -29.80
C LEU A 6 -1.66 -8.11 -28.98
N PRO A 7 -0.72 -7.14 -28.97
CA PRO A 7 0.43 -7.23 -28.08
C PRO A 7 -0.05 -7.11 -26.61
N LEU A 8 0.32 -8.06 -25.76
CA LEU A 8 0.24 -7.91 -24.31
C LEU A 8 1.16 -6.73 -23.93
N MET A 9 0.56 -5.62 -23.51
CA MET A 9 1.31 -4.55 -22.87
C MET A 9 1.78 -5.04 -21.51
N PRO A 10 3.08 -4.89 -21.17
CA PRO A 10 3.55 -5.19 -19.81
C PRO A 10 2.82 -4.26 -18.84
N ALA A 11 2.24 -4.83 -17.78
CA ALA A 11 1.71 -4.06 -16.67
C ALA A 11 2.85 -3.23 -16.07
N THR A 12 2.79 -1.92 -16.23
CA THR A 12 3.70 -0.99 -15.57
C THR A 12 3.45 -1.14 -14.07
N SER A 13 4.39 -1.76 -13.36
CA SER A 13 4.46 -1.71 -11.90
C SER A 13 4.60 -0.24 -11.52
N SER A 14 3.53 0.40 -11.07
CA SER A 14 3.62 1.74 -10.50
C SER A 14 4.47 1.61 -9.24
N ALA A 15 5.70 2.15 -9.29
CA ALA A 15 6.52 2.30 -8.09
C ALA A 15 5.72 3.16 -7.10
N GLN A 16 5.67 2.74 -5.82
CA GLN A 16 5.10 3.59 -4.79
C GLN A 16 5.86 4.92 -4.77
N PRO A 17 5.16 6.06 -4.61
CA PRO A 17 5.82 7.34 -4.50
C PRO A 17 6.76 7.33 -3.28
N ALA A 18 7.88 8.05 -3.38
CA ALA A 18 8.83 8.18 -2.29
C ALA A 18 8.12 8.78 -1.07
N PRO A 19 8.36 8.27 0.14
CA PRO A 19 7.77 8.83 1.34
C PRO A 19 8.42 10.18 1.67
N GLU A 20 7.61 11.10 2.20
CA GLU A 20 8.00 12.47 2.48
C GLU A 20 8.02 12.76 3.99
N ALA A 21 8.99 13.51 4.46
CA ALA A 21 9.09 13.89 5.86
C ALA A 21 9.48 15.35 6.06
N LEU A 22 8.86 15.98 7.08
CA LEU A 22 9.25 17.28 7.61
C LEU A 22 9.77 17.08 9.04
N VAL A 23 10.99 17.54 9.28
CA VAL A 23 11.63 17.48 10.60
C VAL A 23 12.04 18.90 11.02
N ILE A 24 11.53 19.36 12.15
CA ILE A 24 11.83 20.70 12.68
C ILE A 24 12.48 20.56 14.07
N GLY A 25 13.68 21.10 14.23
CA GLY A 25 14.39 21.17 15.49
C GLY A 25 14.70 22.61 15.88
N ASN A 26 14.14 23.10 16.99
CA ASN A 26 14.39 24.44 17.49
C ASN A 26 15.23 24.37 18.78
N GLY A 27 16.46 24.84 18.73
CA GLY A 27 17.39 24.76 19.84
C GLY A 27 18.04 26.08 20.24
N SER A 28 18.26 27.01 19.28
CA SER A 28 19.00 28.26 19.51
C SER A 28 18.08 29.46 19.60
N TYR A 29 17.35 29.57 20.70
CA TYR A 29 16.39 30.62 20.93
C TYR A 29 17.07 31.96 21.28
N SER A 30 16.54 33.08 20.78
CA SER A 30 17.06 34.42 21.02
C SER A 30 16.63 35.00 22.38
N THR A 31 15.43 34.61 22.85
CA THR A 31 14.81 35.16 24.07
C THR A 31 14.55 34.12 25.14
N LEU A 32 14.64 32.84 24.81
CA LEU A 32 14.43 31.71 25.72
C LEU A 32 15.75 30.94 25.91
N PRO A 33 15.88 30.12 26.95
CA PRO A 33 17.01 29.23 27.10
C PRO A 33 17.22 28.31 25.92
N ALA A 34 18.47 27.98 25.60
CA ALA A 34 18.77 27.06 24.52
C ALA A 34 18.29 25.62 24.77
N LEU A 35 17.88 24.91 23.73
CA LEU A 35 17.44 23.53 23.76
C LEU A 35 18.28 22.64 22.82
N PRO A 36 19.59 22.47 23.06
CA PRO A 36 20.46 21.70 22.15
C PRO A 36 20.00 20.25 21.97
N ALA A 37 19.29 19.69 22.93
CA ALA A 37 18.70 18.37 22.86
C ALA A 37 17.63 18.25 21.75
N CYS A 38 16.91 19.32 21.42
CA CYS A 38 15.96 19.33 20.31
C CYS A 38 16.66 19.24 18.95
N LEU A 39 17.80 19.91 18.76
CA LEU A 39 18.61 19.76 17.54
C LEU A 39 19.18 18.34 17.43
N GLN A 40 19.72 17.80 18.53
CA GLN A 40 20.20 16.40 18.51
C GLN A 40 19.10 15.39 18.20
N SER A 41 17.91 15.61 18.74
CA SER A 41 16.74 14.78 18.53
C SER A 41 16.26 14.83 17.07
N SER A 42 16.14 16.03 16.49
CA SER A 42 15.74 16.20 15.10
C SER A 42 16.73 15.56 14.13
N HIS A 43 18.04 15.77 14.32
CA HIS A 43 19.08 15.11 13.53
C HIS A 43 18.98 13.58 13.59
N ALA A 44 18.78 13.01 14.78
CA ALA A 44 18.69 11.55 14.95
C ALA A 44 17.45 10.98 14.26
N VAL A 45 16.30 11.66 14.36
CA VAL A 45 15.05 11.25 13.70
C VAL A 45 15.17 11.41 12.19
N ALA A 46 15.69 12.55 11.69
CA ALA A 46 15.92 12.78 10.26
C ALA A 46 16.84 11.70 9.64
N ALA A 47 17.93 11.35 10.33
CA ALA A 47 18.82 10.29 9.89
C ALA A 47 18.13 8.91 9.85
N ALA A 48 17.25 8.61 10.81
CA ALA A 48 16.46 7.38 10.83
C ALA A 48 15.47 7.33 9.65
N LEU A 49 14.77 8.41 9.36
CA LEU A 49 13.83 8.52 8.24
C LEU A 49 14.54 8.41 6.88
N ARG A 50 15.71 9.04 6.71
CA ARG A 50 16.52 8.90 5.48
C ARG A 50 16.94 7.46 5.23
N ARG A 51 17.30 6.69 6.27
CA ARG A 51 17.62 5.25 6.13
C ARG A 51 16.42 4.43 5.65
N LEU A 52 15.21 4.85 5.96
CA LEU A 52 13.97 4.23 5.48
C LEU A 52 13.54 4.70 4.09
N GLY A 53 14.33 5.56 3.44
CA GLY A 53 14.07 6.06 2.09
C GLY A 53 13.15 7.27 2.03
N PHE A 54 12.90 7.96 3.15
CA PHE A 54 12.16 9.23 3.14
C PHE A 54 12.99 10.34 2.48
N HIS A 55 12.33 11.13 1.65
CA HIS A 55 12.81 12.46 1.32
C HIS A 55 12.54 13.37 2.53
N VAL A 56 13.58 13.88 3.17
CA VAL A 56 13.48 14.58 4.46
C VAL A 56 13.82 16.05 4.26
N VAL A 57 12.83 16.92 4.42
CA VAL A 57 13.02 18.36 4.62
C VAL A 57 13.35 18.58 6.10
N GLU A 58 14.59 18.85 6.40
CA GLU A 58 15.09 19.10 7.76
C GLU A 58 15.31 20.60 7.94
N GLN A 59 14.69 21.15 8.98
CA GLN A 59 14.75 22.57 9.30
C GLN A 59 15.23 22.74 10.75
N GLU A 60 16.19 23.61 10.92
CA GLU A 60 16.74 23.94 12.24
C GLU A 60 16.51 25.40 12.56
N ASP A 61 16.21 25.68 13.81
CA ASP A 61 16.13 27.03 14.34
C ASP A 61 15.23 27.96 13.49
N VAL A 62 14.01 27.48 13.21
CA VAL A 62 13.10 28.19 12.31
C VAL A 62 12.54 29.47 12.92
N SER A 63 12.51 30.55 12.15
CA SER A 63 11.65 31.70 12.40
C SER A 63 10.20 31.38 12.00
N SER A 64 9.23 32.22 12.41
CA SER A 64 7.81 32.01 12.05
C SER A 64 7.63 31.87 10.53
N GLY A 65 8.21 32.80 9.75
CA GLY A 65 8.11 32.75 8.28
C GLY A 65 8.82 31.55 7.65
N ALA A 66 9.96 31.12 8.21
CA ALA A 66 10.66 29.91 7.75
C ALA A 66 9.87 28.63 8.07
N GLY A 67 9.23 28.58 9.24
CA GLY A 67 8.36 27.46 9.63
C GLY A 67 7.15 27.34 8.68
N ASP A 68 6.46 28.44 8.42
CA ASP A 68 5.31 28.47 7.50
C ASP A 68 5.73 28.07 6.08
N ALA A 69 6.90 28.56 5.60
CA ALA A 69 7.44 28.19 4.30
C ALA A 69 7.75 26.69 4.22
N ALA A 70 8.39 26.11 5.24
CA ALA A 70 8.71 24.68 5.30
C ALA A 70 7.44 23.80 5.29
N ILE A 71 6.40 24.19 6.02
CA ILE A 71 5.10 23.51 6.00
C ILE A 71 4.47 23.59 4.60
N GLY A 72 4.54 24.75 3.95
CA GLY A 72 4.03 24.94 2.59
C GLY A 72 4.77 24.09 1.56
N GLU A 73 6.11 24.04 1.61
CA GLU A 73 6.95 23.18 0.76
C GLU A 73 6.63 21.70 0.95
N PHE A 74 6.51 21.25 2.20
CA PHE A 74 6.15 19.90 2.52
C PHE A 74 4.73 19.54 2.01
N ALA A 75 3.77 20.44 2.14
CA ALA A 75 2.43 20.26 1.59
C ALA A 75 2.45 20.11 0.05
N GLN A 76 3.27 20.89 -0.65
CA GLN A 76 3.46 20.78 -2.09
C GLN A 76 4.10 19.43 -2.48
N ALA A 77 5.12 18.98 -1.74
CA ALA A 77 5.74 17.67 -1.96
C ALA A 77 4.73 16.53 -1.83
N LEU A 78 3.88 16.54 -0.80
CA LEU A 78 2.81 15.57 -0.62
C LEU A 78 1.76 15.63 -1.74
N ALA A 79 1.41 16.80 -2.21
CA ALA A 79 0.48 16.96 -3.34
C ALA A 79 1.07 16.44 -4.66
N ALA A 80 2.39 16.55 -4.85
CA ALA A 80 3.09 16.01 -6.02
C ALA A 80 3.27 14.48 -5.97
N ALA A 81 3.17 13.86 -4.79
CA ALA A 81 3.34 12.43 -4.57
C ALA A 81 2.07 11.79 -3.95
N PRO A 82 0.94 11.69 -4.67
CA PRO A 82 -0.31 11.17 -4.13
C PRO A 82 -0.15 9.74 -3.60
N GLY A 83 -0.54 9.54 -2.35
CA GLY A 83 -0.41 8.23 -1.68
C GLY A 83 0.95 7.97 -1.05
N ALA A 84 1.90 8.91 -1.13
CA ALA A 84 3.14 8.83 -0.37
C ALA A 84 2.86 8.76 1.13
N ALA A 85 3.65 7.99 1.85
CA ALA A 85 3.65 8.04 3.31
C ALA A 85 4.22 9.39 3.77
N ALA A 86 3.65 9.94 4.83
CA ALA A 86 4.02 11.25 5.36
C ALA A 86 4.47 11.15 6.82
N PHE A 87 5.56 11.81 7.16
CA PHE A 87 6.06 11.87 8.54
C PHE A 87 6.37 13.30 8.94
N VAL A 88 5.92 13.71 10.13
CA VAL A 88 6.30 14.99 10.73
C VAL A 88 6.89 14.74 12.11
N TYR A 89 8.04 15.33 12.36
CA TYR A 89 8.62 15.44 13.69
C TYR A 89 8.92 16.90 14.00
N SER A 90 8.58 17.35 15.19
CA SER A 90 9.03 18.66 15.68
C SER A 90 9.46 18.60 17.14
N CYS A 91 10.53 19.32 17.48
CA CYS A 91 11.01 19.52 18.84
C CYS A 91 11.31 20.98 19.09
N GLY A 92 10.85 21.53 20.22
CA GLY A 92 11.07 22.93 20.61
C GLY A 92 10.16 23.37 21.73
N TYR A 93 10.32 24.64 22.13
CA TYR A 93 9.37 25.25 23.05
C TYR A 93 7.98 25.33 22.46
N ALA A 94 6.99 25.07 23.32
CA ALA A 94 5.58 25.17 22.98
C ALA A 94 4.81 25.92 24.10
N THR A 95 3.71 26.53 23.68
CA THR A 95 2.74 27.16 24.57
C THR A 95 1.33 26.96 24.06
N SER A 96 0.31 27.17 24.89
CA SER A 96 -1.08 27.14 24.47
C SER A 96 -1.71 28.54 24.56
N PHE A 97 -2.57 28.84 23.59
CA PHE A 97 -3.42 30.04 23.61
C PHE A 97 -4.82 29.67 23.13
N ASN A 98 -5.84 29.97 23.92
CA ASN A 98 -7.23 29.56 23.66
C ASN A 98 -7.35 28.06 23.32
N ASP A 99 -6.77 27.21 24.16
CA ASP A 99 -6.75 25.75 24.08
C ASP A 99 -6.10 25.20 22.79
N ARG A 100 -5.37 26.02 22.04
CA ARG A 100 -4.62 25.63 20.87
C ARG A 100 -3.13 25.65 21.18
N PRO A 101 -2.41 24.56 20.91
CA PRO A 101 -0.97 24.48 21.11
C PRO A 101 -0.20 25.05 19.91
N PHE A 102 0.84 25.81 20.21
CA PHE A 102 1.74 26.42 19.26
C PHE A 102 3.18 26.02 19.56
N LEU A 103 3.92 25.66 18.52
CA LEU A 103 5.37 25.57 18.56
C LEU A 103 5.96 26.99 18.45
N LEU A 104 6.90 27.30 19.30
CA LEU A 104 7.54 28.62 19.30
C LEU A 104 8.77 28.60 18.39
N PRO A 105 8.87 29.52 17.41
CA PRO A 105 10.08 29.70 16.61
C PRO A 105 11.20 30.30 17.45
N VAL A 106 12.45 30.16 17.00
CA VAL A 106 13.61 30.63 17.78
C VAL A 106 13.70 32.15 17.93
N SER A 107 13.05 32.89 17.02
CA SER A 107 12.98 34.35 17.06
C SER A 107 11.81 34.90 17.84
N VAL A 108 11.05 34.03 18.55
CA VAL A 108 9.85 34.44 19.28
C VAL A 108 10.18 35.47 20.35
N ASN A 109 9.31 36.49 20.48
CA ASN A 109 9.34 37.48 21.56
C ASN A 109 7.91 37.73 22.04
N ILE A 110 7.46 36.96 23.05
CA ILE A 110 6.11 37.04 23.60
C ILE A 110 6.13 38.06 24.73
N THR A 111 5.53 39.21 24.49
CA THR A 111 5.32 40.25 25.49
C THR A 111 3.87 40.26 26.01
N ARG A 112 2.95 39.76 25.20
CA ARG A 112 1.53 39.60 25.51
C ARG A 112 1.06 38.21 25.11
N PRO A 113 0.11 37.58 25.81
CA PRO A 113 -0.38 36.26 25.45
C PRO A 113 -0.85 36.12 23.97
N ALA A 114 -1.45 37.19 23.41
CA ALA A 114 -1.91 37.23 22.03
C ALA A 114 -0.78 37.19 20.96
N ASP A 115 0.45 37.53 21.35
CA ASP A 115 1.61 37.52 20.45
C ASP A 115 1.91 36.09 19.94
N VAL A 116 1.45 35.05 20.64
CA VAL A 116 1.51 33.65 20.27
C VAL A 116 0.79 33.42 18.92
N LEU A 117 -0.33 34.12 18.68
CA LEU A 117 -1.12 33.96 17.44
C LEU A 117 -0.38 34.43 16.18
N THR A 118 0.50 35.41 16.33
CA THR A 118 1.22 36.03 15.21
C THR A 118 2.64 35.53 15.05
N GLN A 119 3.22 34.96 16.10
CA GLN A 119 4.62 34.51 16.08
C GLN A 119 4.73 32.99 16.19
N GLY A 120 3.78 32.29 16.82
CA GLY A 120 3.79 30.85 16.99
C GLY A 120 3.34 30.10 15.74
N ILE A 121 3.86 28.89 15.55
CA ILE A 121 3.42 27.95 14.53
C ILE A 121 2.34 27.08 15.14
N LEU A 122 1.12 27.12 14.60
CA LEU A 122 0.03 26.30 15.11
C LEU A 122 0.35 24.80 14.88
N ILE A 123 0.48 24.01 15.96
CA ILE A 123 0.84 22.59 15.84
C ILE A 123 -0.21 21.82 15.02
N LYS A 124 -1.48 22.22 15.11
CA LYS A 124 -2.54 21.61 14.29
C LYS A 124 -2.27 21.71 12.79
N SER A 125 -1.60 22.75 12.30
CA SER A 125 -1.28 22.87 10.88
C SER A 125 -0.35 21.75 10.38
N LEU A 126 0.57 21.29 11.22
CA LEU A 126 1.42 20.13 10.94
C LEU A 126 0.61 18.83 10.81
N VAL A 127 -0.40 18.67 11.67
CA VAL A 127 -1.31 17.52 11.64
C VAL A 127 -2.23 17.59 10.40
N ASP A 128 -2.76 18.78 10.09
CA ASP A 128 -3.69 18.96 8.97
C ASP A 128 -3.03 18.71 7.61
N VAL A 129 -1.77 19.09 7.45
CA VAL A 129 -1.01 18.83 6.21
C VAL A 129 -0.94 17.32 5.92
N VAL A 130 -0.58 16.49 6.91
CA VAL A 130 -0.53 15.03 6.71
C VAL A 130 -1.91 14.42 6.64
N ALA A 131 -2.91 14.99 7.32
CA ALA A 131 -4.29 14.53 7.23
C ALA A 131 -4.89 14.73 5.84
N GLY A 132 -4.43 15.72 5.10
CA GLY A 132 -4.77 15.96 3.70
C GLY A 132 -4.15 14.95 2.72
N SER A 133 -3.07 14.26 3.10
CA SER A 133 -2.44 13.23 2.28
C SER A 133 -3.29 11.96 2.21
N ALA A 134 -3.20 11.20 1.13
CA ALA A 134 -3.86 9.90 0.98
C ALA A 134 -3.07 8.73 1.58
N GLY A 135 -1.77 8.91 1.83
CA GLY A 135 -0.86 7.89 2.37
C GLY A 135 -0.97 7.69 3.88
N ALA A 136 -0.31 6.65 4.38
CA ALA A 136 -0.10 6.46 5.81
C ALA A 136 0.68 7.64 6.39
N SER A 137 0.24 8.18 7.51
CA SER A 137 0.81 9.41 8.05
C SER A 137 1.11 9.30 9.55
N PHE A 138 2.18 9.94 9.96
CA PHE A 138 2.59 9.96 11.35
C PHE A 138 3.09 11.35 11.78
N VAL A 139 2.61 11.83 12.91
CA VAL A 139 3.04 13.09 13.50
C VAL A 139 3.56 12.85 14.90
N ALA A 140 4.77 13.26 15.17
CA ALA A 140 5.41 13.19 16.47
C ALA A 140 5.84 14.59 16.93
N ILE A 141 5.29 15.04 18.03
CA ILE A 141 5.56 16.36 18.59
C ILE A 141 6.26 16.21 19.93
N ASP A 142 7.42 16.81 20.06
CA ASP A 142 8.23 16.84 21.25
C ASP A 142 8.21 18.26 21.82
N ALA A 143 7.24 18.53 22.67
CA ALA A 143 6.96 19.86 23.19
C ALA A 143 7.67 20.09 24.52
N VAL A 144 8.44 21.17 24.60
CA VAL A 144 9.00 21.68 25.87
C VAL A 144 8.14 22.87 26.30
N PRO A 145 7.49 22.87 27.47
CA PRO A 145 6.75 24.03 27.93
C PRO A 145 7.66 25.25 27.98
N ALA A 146 7.22 26.35 27.35
CA ALA A 146 7.99 27.58 27.43
C ALA A 146 8.07 28.09 28.88
N PRO A 147 9.22 28.62 29.33
CA PRO A 147 9.30 29.28 30.61
C PRO A 147 8.25 30.40 30.70
N ASP A 148 7.61 30.55 31.84
CA ASP A 148 6.59 31.58 32.10
C ASP A 148 5.39 31.53 31.11
N ALA A 149 5.14 30.35 30.52
CA ALA A 149 3.99 30.19 29.64
C ALA A 149 2.68 30.53 30.40
N PRO A 150 1.78 31.29 29.74
CA PRO A 150 0.57 31.78 30.39
C PRO A 150 -0.43 30.68 30.78
N ALA A 151 -0.31 29.51 30.17
CA ALA A 151 -1.17 28.36 30.42
C ALA A 151 -0.41 27.04 30.26
N ALA A 152 -0.90 25.99 30.93
CA ALA A 152 -0.43 24.63 30.70
C ALA A 152 -0.68 24.22 29.25
N LEU A 153 0.22 23.40 28.67
CA LEU A 153 0.07 22.89 27.33
C LEU A 153 -1.19 22.02 27.23
N GLN A 154 -2.03 22.33 26.24
CA GLN A 154 -3.26 21.60 25.94
C GLN A 154 -3.12 20.97 24.55
N PHE A 155 -3.27 19.66 24.50
CA PHE A 155 -3.12 18.91 23.25
C PHE A 155 -4.41 18.19 22.80
N ASP A 156 -5.47 18.28 23.60
CA ASP A 156 -6.74 17.58 23.33
C ASP A 156 -7.32 17.95 21.97
N THR A 157 -7.17 19.21 21.56
CA THR A 157 -7.65 19.69 20.25
C THR A 157 -6.95 19.03 19.07
N LEU A 158 -5.75 18.49 19.24
CA LEU A 158 -5.02 17.77 18.17
C LEU A 158 -5.58 16.36 17.92
N THR A 159 -6.20 15.77 18.93
CA THR A 159 -6.65 14.38 18.93
C THR A 159 -8.16 14.23 18.81
N GLN A 160 -8.93 15.30 19.12
CA GLN A 160 -10.41 15.29 19.11
C GLN A 160 -11.05 15.59 17.75
N SER A 161 -10.33 16.04 16.77
CA SER A 161 -10.88 16.66 15.55
C SER A 161 -11.00 15.71 14.34
N GLY A 162 -11.59 14.52 14.51
CA GLY A 162 -11.98 13.68 13.37
C GLY A 162 -10.85 13.40 12.36
N LEU A 163 -9.65 13.12 12.86
CA LEU A 163 -8.50 12.77 12.00
C LEU A 163 -8.78 11.46 11.24
N PRO A 164 -8.32 11.34 10.00
CA PRO A 164 -8.45 10.10 9.26
C PRO A 164 -7.75 8.94 9.97
N ASP A 165 -8.33 7.75 9.89
CA ASP A 165 -7.82 6.53 10.56
C ASP A 165 -6.39 6.14 10.15
N ARG A 166 -5.87 6.69 9.06
CA ARG A 166 -4.50 6.47 8.58
C ARG A 166 -3.46 7.37 9.26
N VAL A 167 -3.88 8.33 10.07
CA VAL A 167 -3.00 9.30 10.73
C VAL A 167 -2.76 8.89 12.17
N GLY A 168 -1.51 8.61 12.51
CA GLY A 168 -1.08 8.43 13.90
C GLY A 168 -0.49 9.73 14.43
N VAL A 169 -0.88 10.15 15.63
CA VAL A 169 -0.30 11.32 16.30
C VAL A 169 0.17 10.92 17.68
N ILE A 170 1.37 11.32 18.04
CA ILE A 170 1.91 11.22 19.39
C ILE A 170 2.50 12.56 19.79
N VAL A 171 2.16 13.01 20.99
CA VAL A 171 2.71 14.21 21.58
C VAL A 171 3.36 13.85 22.90
N ALA A 172 4.63 14.21 23.04
CA ALA A 172 5.34 14.18 24.29
C ALA A 172 5.52 15.62 24.80
N SER A 173 5.32 15.82 26.09
CA SER A 173 5.59 17.10 26.76
C SER A 173 6.68 16.89 27.79
N GLN A 174 7.81 17.56 27.61
CA GLN A 174 8.94 17.44 28.54
C GLN A 174 8.69 18.31 29.78
N PRO A 175 8.66 17.75 30.98
CA PRO A 175 8.39 18.57 32.21
C PRO A 175 9.52 19.57 32.51
N LYS A 176 10.71 19.35 31.96
CA LYS A 176 11.88 20.21 32.04
C LYS A 176 12.62 20.20 30.70
N PRO A 177 13.38 21.26 30.38
CA PRO A 177 14.27 21.25 29.21
C PRO A 177 15.18 20.01 29.25
N PRO A 178 15.19 19.19 28.16
CA PRO A 178 16.00 17.99 28.11
C PRO A 178 17.48 18.32 27.93
N GLU A 179 18.35 17.57 28.62
CA GLU A 179 19.82 17.69 28.48
C GLU A 179 20.42 16.75 27.45
N ALA A 180 19.68 15.76 27.01
CA ALA A 180 20.05 14.72 26.03
C ALA A 180 18.92 14.56 25.02
N PRO A 181 19.11 13.81 23.94
CA PRO A 181 18.01 13.49 23.02
C PRO A 181 16.77 13.02 23.77
N THR A 182 15.62 13.55 23.36
CA THR A 182 14.38 13.34 24.09
C THR A 182 13.97 11.86 24.15
N PRO A 183 13.19 11.46 25.16
CA PRO A 183 12.66 10.10 25.23
C PRO A 183 11.84 9.72 24.01
N LEU A 184 11.04 10.66 23.45
CA LEU A 184 10.27 10.41 22.23
C LEU A 184 11.18 10.19 21.03
N ALA A 185 12.17 11.05 20.80
CA ALA A 185 13.13 10.89 19.70
C ALA A 185 13.91 9.58 19.81
N THR A 186 14.36 9.22 21.01
CA THR A 186 15.08 7.96 21.28
C THR A 186 14.20 6.75 20.94
N ALA A 187 12.94 6.77 21.37
CA ALA A 187 11.97 5.71 21.10
C ALA A 187 11.62 5.64 19.60
N LEU A 188 11.46 6.80 18.94
CA LEU A 188 11.24 6.88 17.48
C LEU A 188 12.39 6.27 16.70
N VAL A 189 13.63 6.66 17.01
CA VAL A 189 14.83 6.10 16.33
C VAL A 189 14.89 4.59 16.49
N ALA A 190 14.54 4.05 17.65
CA ALA A 190 14.48 2.60 17.87
C ALA A 190 13.35 1.96 17.05
N GLY A 191 12.15 2.56 17.01
CA GLY A 191 11.00 2.06 16.28
C GLY A 191 11.15 2.14 14.75
N LEU A 192 12.03 3.01 14.25
CA LEU A 192 12.34 3.22 12.83
C LEU A 192 13.53 2.36 12.33
N GLN A 193 13.96 1.33 13.08
CA GLN A 193 15.10 0.47 12.67
C GLN A 193 14.70 -0.67 11.73
N GLY A 194 13.45 -1.06 11.68
CA GLY A 194 12.98 -2.21 10.90
C GLY A 194 12.87 -1.92 9.39
N PRO A 195 12.91 -2.95 8.56
CA PRO A 195 12.66 -2.80 7.12
C PRO A 195 11.20 -2.46 6.80
N GLU A 196 10.28 -2.79 7.70
CA GLU A 196 8.85 -2.51 7.63
C GLU A 196 8.41 -1.71 8.84
N VAL A 197 7.80 -0.56 8.61
CA VAL A 197 7.29 0.31 9.67
C VAL A 197 5.81 0.60 9.42
N GLN A 198 4.95 -0.02 10.23
CA GLN A 198 3.52 0.24 10.23
C GLN A 198 3.19 1.34 11.23
N THR A 199 2.33 2.28 10.83
CA THR A 199 1.91 3.42 11.66
C THR A 199 1.35 2.99 13.02
N GLY A 200 0.42 2.02 13.02
CA GLY A 200 -0.21 1.54 14.25
C GLY A 200 0.75 0.79 15.18
N SER A 201 1.64 -0.03 14.62
CA SER A 201 2.66 -0.77 15.38
C SER A 201 3.69 0.18 16.00
N LEU A 202 4.16 1.17 15.22
CA LEU A 202 5.07 2.21 15.71
C LEU A 202 4.44 2.96 16.89
N LEU A 203 3.21 3.43 16.72
CA LEU A 203 2.50 4.17 17.76
C LEU A 203 2.30 3.34 19.03
N THR A 204 1.93 2.08 18.88
CA THR A 204 1.75 1.16 20.02
C THR A 204 3.06 0.94 20.78
N GLY A 205 4.16 0.71 20.06
CA GLY A 205 5.48 0.56 20.64
C GLY A 205 5.95 1.82 21.38
N LEU A 206 5.76 2.99 20.79
CA LEU A 206 6.08 4.27 21.41
C LEU A 206 5.27 4.50 22.69
N ARG A 207 3.97 4.26 22.67
CA ARG A 207 3.12 4.38 23.86
C ARG A 207 3.58 3.45 24.99
N GLN A 208 3.89 2.20 24.63
CA GLN A 208 4.34 1.22 25.61
C GLN A 208 5.69 1.61 26.20
N GLN A 209 6.64 2.02 25.38
CA GLN A 209 7.98 2.40 25.82
C GLN A 209 7.97 3.67 26.65
N LEU A 210 7.25 4.72 26.24
CA LEU A 210 7.13 5.96 26.98
C LEU A 210 6.31 5.76 28.26
N GLY A 211 5.18 5.06 28.19
CA GLY A 211 4.33 4.80 29.35
C GLY A 211 5.03 3.99 30.43
N ALA A 212 5.90 3.06 30.08
CA ALA A 212 6.69 2.28 31.02
C ALA A 212 7.87 3.05 31.64
N SER A 213 8.56 3.88 30.80
CA SER A 213 9.82 4.51 31.17
C SER A 213 9.66 5.96 31.64
N LYS A 214 8.71 6.68 31.08
CA LYS A 214 8.51 8.13 31.27
C LYS A 214 7.02 8.50 31.17
N PRO A 215 6.16 8.04 32.10
CA PRO A 215 4.70 8.26 32.02
C PRO A 215 4.32 9.74 32.01
N ASP A 216 5.12 10.58 32.65
CA ASP A 216 4.87 12.04 32.75
C ASP A 216 5.16 12.79 31.42
N VAL A 217 5.77 12.12 30.46
CA VAL A 217 6.16 12.71 29.16
C VAL A 217 5.06 12.56 28.13
N LEU A 218 4.30 11.47 28.15
CA LEU A 218 3.25 11.22 27.16
C LEU A 218 2.06 12.15 27.40
N ALA A 219 1.84 13.13 26.50
CA ALA A 219 0.81 14.14 26.65
C ALA A 219 -0.48 13.83 25.88
N ALA A 220 -0.37 13.38 24.62
CA ALA A 220 -1.55 13.05 23.81
C ALA A 220 -1.22 11.98 22.75
N VAL A 221 -2.23 11.19 22.38
CA VAL A 221 -2.11 10.17 21.34
C VAL A 221 -3.41 10.08 20.54
N HIS A 222 -3.28 10.07 19.21
CA HIS A 222 -4.36 9.69 18.32
C HIS A 222 -3.95 8.40 17.58
N PRO A 223 -4.70 7.28 17.73
CA PRO A 223 -4.34 6.01 17.11
C PRO A 223 -4.61 6.02 15.62
N ALA A 224 -3.67 5.51 14.83
CA ALA A 224 -3.95 5.14 13.45
C ALA A 224 -4.71 3.80 13.44
N ALA A 225 -6.00 3.82 13.17
CA ALA A 225 -6.85 2.63 13.17
C ALA A 225 -6.75 1.86 11.83
N ALA A 226 -6.50 2.56 10.72
CA ALA A 226 -6.29 1.93 9.43
C ALA A 226 -4.88 1.34 9.31
N PRO A 227 -4.73 0.16 8.70
CA PRO A 227 -3.42 -0.38 8.39
C PRO A 227 -2.71 0.53 7.37
N GLY A 228 -1.50 0.96 7.71
CA GLY A 228 -0.70 1.82 6.85
C GLY A 228 0.79 1.60 7.09
N TYR A 229 1.57 1.62 6.02
CA TYR A 229 3.02 1.47 6.07
C TYR A 229 3.67 2.82 5.82
N LEU A 230 4.51 3.24 6.77
CA LEU A 230 5.41 4.38 6.60
C LEU A 230 6.61 4.01 5.72
N ALA A 231 7.09 2.77 5.86
CA ALA A 231 8.15 2.21 5.04
C ALA A 231 7.98 0.69 4.88
N GLY A 232 8.54 0.14 3.80
CA GLY A 232 8.59 -1.31 3.60
C GLY A 232 7.21 -1.96 3.40
N ALA A 233 6.24 -1.24 2.83
CA ALA A 233 4.96 -1.85 2.50
C ALA A 233 5.18 -3.17 1.77
N PRO A 234 4.53 -4.29 2.16
CA PRO A 234 4.60 -5.50 1.39
C PRO A 234 4.27 -5.15 -0.05
N ARG A 235 5.18 -5.48 -0.96
CA ARG A 235 4.84 -5.38 -2.39
C ARG A 235 3.56 -6.20 -2.55
N PRO A 236 2.45 -5.63 -3.11
CA PRO A 236 1.28 -6.43 -3.41
C PRO A 236 1.79 -7.71 -4.07
N ALA A 237 1.47 -8.86 -3.49
CA ALA A 237 1.81 -10.12 -4.15
C ALA A 237 1.39 -9.92 -5.61
N PRO A 238 2.26 -10.17 -6.60
CA PRO A 238 1.90 -10.00 -7.99
C PRO A 238 0.51 -10.62 -8.10
N ALA A 239 -0.47 -9.81 -8.53
CA ALA A 239 -1.86 -10.28 -8.59
C ALA A 239 -1.75 -11.66 -9.19
N PRO A 240 -2.30 -12.71 -8.55
CA PRO A 240 -2.05 -14.06 -8.99
C PRO A 240 -2.25 -13.98 -10.48
N VAL A 241 -1.16 -14.08 -11.23
CA VAL A 241 -1.23 -14.15 -12.69
C VAL A 241 -2.34 -15.15 -12.88
N PRO A 242 -3.49 -14.77 -13.50
CA PRO A 242 -4.57 -15.71 -13.60
C PRO A 242 -3.84 -16.95 -14.08
N VAL A 243 -3.69 -17.93 -13.18
CA VAL A 243 -3.19 -19.23 -13.59
C VAL A 243 -4.19 -19.52 -14.65
N VAL A 244 -3.78 -19.37 -15.91
CA VAL A 244 -4.55 -19.84 -17.03
C VAL A 244 -4.65 -21.30 -16.65
N ALA A 245 -5.72 -21.62 -15.96
CA ALA A 245 -6.04 -22.98 -15.61
C ALA A 245 -5.86 -23.68 -16.95
N PRO A 246 -4.98 -24.70 -17.07
CA PRO A 246 -4.65 -25.27 -18.35
C PRO A 246 -5.98 -25.41 -19.06
N ALA A 247 -6.15 -24.66 -20.15
CA ALA A 247 -7.46 -24.35 -20.74
C ALA A 247 -8.22 -25.65 -20.70
N ALA A 248 -9.34 -25.68 -20.00
CA ALA A 248 -10.11 -26.93 -19.85
C ALA A 248 -10.16 -27.49 -21.24
N PRO A 249 -9.66 -28.72 -21.50
CA PRO A 249 -9.42 -29.20 -22.85
C PRO A 249 -10.67 -28.86 -23.64
N ALA A 250 -10.52 -28.10 -24.70
CA ALA A 250 -11.64 -27.55 -25.45
C ALA A 250 -12.66 -28.69 -25.60
N PRO A 251 -13.95 -28.47 -25.31
CA PRO A 251 -14.93 -29.55 -25.28
C PRO A 251 -14.72 -30.38 -26.54
N ARG A 252 -14.30 -31.62 -26.38
CA ARG A 252 -14.01 -32.50 -27.50
C ARG A 252 -15.29 -32.54 -28.31
N PRO A 253 -15.25 -32.34 -29.60
CA PRO A 253 -16.45 -32.38 -30.42
C PRO A 253 -17.16 -33.71 -30.14
N THR A 254 -18.32 -33.62 -29.52
CA THR A 254 -19.17 -34.79 -29.22
C THR A 254 -19.86 -35.14 -30.55
N PHE A 255 -19.35 -36.15 -31.19
CA PHE A 255 -19.99 -36.67 -32.38
C PHE A 255 -21.18 -37.57 -31.98
N PRO A 256 -22.28 -37.54 -32.77
CA PRO A 256 -23.45 -38.35 -32.43
C PRO A 256 -23.16 -39.86 -32.61
N ALA A 257 -23.87 -40.68 -31.84
CA ALA A 257 -23.90 -42.12 -32.07
C ALA A 257 -24.63 -42.42 -33.41
N ASP A 258 -24.35 -43.57 -33.96
CA ASP A 258 -24.88 -44.05 -35.27
C ASP A 258 -26.36 -43.73 -35.52
N GLN A 259 -27.20 -43.88 -34.48
CA GLN A 259 -28.66 -43.65 -34.59
C GLN A 259 -29.06 -42.17 -34.64
N GLN A 260 -28.18 -41.28 -34.26
CA GLN A 260 -28.40 -39.82 -34.20
C GLN A 260 -27.67 -39.06 -35.31
N MET A 261 -26.95 -39.77 -36.19
CA MET A 261 -26.16 -39.17 -37.27
C MET A 261 -27.05 -38.64 -38.37
N THR A 262 -26.74 -37.41 -38.80
CA THR A 262 -27.26 -36.84 -40.06
C THR A 262 -26.61 -37.52 -41.30
N ASP A 263 -27.15 -37.30 -42.45
CA ASP A 263 -26.53 -37.80 -43.71
C ASP A 263 -25.12 -37.26 -43.91
N GLN A 264 -24.87 -36.02 -43.44
CA GLN A 264 -23.55 -35.42 -43.52
C GLN A 264 -22.56 -36.10 -42.55
N ASP A 265 -23.00 -36.42 -41.32
CA ASP A 265 -22.16 -37.15 -40.34
C ASP A 265 -21.79 -38.53 -40.91
N ARG A 266 -22.76 -39.24 -41.51
CA ARG A 266 -22.53 -40.56 -42.13
C ARG A 266 -21.55 -40.50 -43.29
N LYS A 267 -21.60 -39.43 -44.12
CA LYS A 267 -20.60 -39.19 -45.17
C LYS A 267 -19.22 -38.94 -44.61
N GLN A 268 -19.11 -38.19 -43.53
CA GLN A 268 -17.83 -37.99 -42.85
C GLN A 268 -17.24 -39.29 -42.31
N VAL A 269 -18.07 -40.11 -41.68
CA VAL A 269 -17.67 -41.43 -41.19
C VAL A 269 -17.22 -42.34 -42.36
N GLN A 270 -17.98 -42.42 -43.48
CA GLN A 270 -17.59 -43.20 -44.67
C GLN A 270 -16.26 -42.70 -45.24
N THR A 271 -16.06 -41.39 -45.31
CA THR A 271 -14.81 -40.78 -45.77
C THR A 271 -13.64 -41.13 -44.85
N ALA A 272 -13.84 -41.07 -43.56
CA ALA A 272 -12.81 -41.44 -42.57
C ALA A 272 -12.45 -42.93 -42.64
N LEU A 273 -13.46 -43.82 -42.76
CA LEU A 273 -13.24 -45.24 -42.94
C LEU A 273 -12.51 -45.54 -44.25
N ALA A 274 -12.82 -44.84 -45.34
CA ALA A 274 -12.13 -44.95 -46.63
C ALA A 274 -10.66 -44.53 -46.55
N ARG A 275 -10.41 -43.39 -45.87
CA ARG A 275 -9.04 -42.88 -45.65
C ARG A 275 -8.18 -43.87 -44.83
N LEU A 276 -8.78 -44.59 -43.92
CA LEU A 276 -8.12 -45.60 -43.09
C LEU A 276 -8.06 -46.99 -43.78
N GLY A 277 -8.59 -47.14 -45.02
CA GLY A 277 -8.56 -48.38 -45.76
C GLY A 277 -9.61 -49.44 -45.37
N TYR A 278 -10.59 -49.09 -44.53
CA TYR A 278 -11.65 -50.01 -44.12
C TYR A 278 -12.84 -50.01 -45.07
N TYR A 279 -13.02 -48.95 -45.89
CA TYR A 279 -14.16 -48.77 -46.77
C TYR A 279 -13.71 -48.37 -48.16
N ASP A 280 -14.21 -49.08 -49.14
CA ASP A 280 -13.95 -48.85 -50.56
C ASP A 280 -15.25 -48.57 -51.36
N GLY A 281 -16.37 -48.48 -50.69
CA GLY A 281 -17.66 -48.20 -51.30
C GLY A 281 -17.92 -46.71 -51.56
N LYS A 282 -19.11 -46.41 -52.05
CA LYS A 282 -19.53 -45.05 -52.38
C LYS A 282 -19.85 -44.23 -51.08
N VAL A 283 -19.34 -43.02 -50.98
CA VAL A 283 -19.65 -42.07 -49.88
C VAL A 283 -21.00 -41.39 -50.17
N ASP A 284 -22.07 -42.01 -49.78
CA ASP A 284 -23.45 -41.57 -50.05
C ASP A 284 -24.25 -41.17 -48.81
N GLY A 285 -23.69 -41.42 -47.61
CA GLY A 285 -24.35 -41.14 -46.32
C GLY A 285 -25.34 -42.23 -45.91
N VAL A 286 -25.34 -43.36 -46.57
CA VAL A 286 -26.18 -44.52 -46.23
C VAL A 286 -25.30 -45.65 -45.67
N PHE A 287 -25.52 -46.03 -44.40
CA PHE A 287 -24.79 -47.16 -43.82
C PHE A 287 -25.40 -48.49 -44.25
N GLY A 288 -25.15 -48.87 -45.49
CA GLY A 288 -25.51 -50.16 -46.06
C GLY A 288 -24.60 -51.29 -45.57
N PRO A 289 -24.75 -52.52 -46.11
CA PRO A 289 -23.96 -53.69 -45.73
C PRO A 289 -22.45 -53.47 -45.77
N ASP A 290 -21.93 -52.77 -46.75
CA ASP A 290 -20.48 -52.51 -46.90
C ASP A 290 -19.96 -51.53 -45.87
N SER A 291 -20.71 -50.44 -45.60
CA SER A 291 -20.36 -49.50 -44.51
C SER A 291 -20.41 -50.20 -43.15
N ARG A 292 -21.39 -51.05 -42.90
CA ARG A 292 -21.49 -51.85 -41.67
C ARG A 292 -20.33 -52.86 -41.54
N ALA A 293 -19.88 -53.45 -42.63
CA ALA A 293 -18.71 -54.30 -42.63
C ALA A 293 -17.42 -53.52 -42.34
N ALA A 294 -17.28 -52.32 -42.90
CA ALA A 294 -16.17 -51.42 -42.63
C ALA A 294 -16.12 -50.97 -41.16
N ILE A 295 -17.27 -50.63 -40.59
CA ILE A 295 -17.38 -50.27 -39.14
C ILE A 295 -16.97 -51.48 -38.29
N ARG A 296 -17.38 -52.70 -38.56
CA ARG A 296 -16.95 -53.90 -37.82
C ARG A 296 -15.44 -54.11 -37.89
N ARG A 297 -14.79 -53.90 -39.03
CA ARG A 297 -13.33 -53.99 -39.19
C ARG A 297 -12.63 -52.96 -38.31
N TYR A 298 -13.13 -51.72 -38.29
CA TYR A 298 -12.62 -50.66 -37.42
C TYR A 298 -12.82 -50.97 -35.93
N GLN A 299 -14.00 -51.51 -35.55
CA GLN A 299 -14.28 -51.95 -34.18
C GLN A 299 -13.35 -53.05 -33.72
N HIS A 300 -13.06 -54.00 -34.60
CA HIS A 300 -12.13 -55.11 -34.31
C HIS A 300 -10.74 -54.56 -33.98
N GLU A 301 -10.25 -53.58 -34.74
CA GLU A 301 -8.94 -53.00 -34.48
C GLU A 301 -8.89 -52.17 -33.20
N LEU A 302 -10.02 -51.64 -32.76
CA LEU A 302 -10.16 -50.99 -31.47
C LEU A 302 -10.28 -51.97 -30.29
N GLY A 303 -10.34 -53.30 -30.53
CA GLY A 303 -10.65 -54.28 -29.51
C GLY A 303 -12.07 -54.14 -28.94
N ALA A 304 -13.00 -53.57 -29.69
CA ALA A 304 -14.38 -53.33 -29.30
C ALA A 304 -15.36 -54.34 -29.90
N ASP A 305 -16.57 -54.44 -29.35
CA ASP A 305 -17.61 -55.30 -29.91
C ASP A 305 -17.93 -54.91 -31.34
N MET A 306 -17.86 -55.88 -32.27
CA MET A 306 -18.08 -55.71 -33.71
C MET A 306 -19.58 -55.65 -34.05
N THR A 307 -20.28 -54.67 -33.49
CA THR A 307 -21.71 -54.46 -33.72
C THR A 307 -22.07 -53.90 -35.09
N GLY A 308 -21.09 -53.33 -35.78
CA GLY A 308 -21.30 -52.58 -37.03
C GLY A 308 -22.07 -51.25 -36.83
N ARG A 309 -22.18 -50.77 -35.58
CA ARG A 309 -22.79 -49.49 -35.23
C ARG A 309 -21.82 -48.70 -34.33
N LEU A 310 -21.56 -47.45 -34.68
CA LEU A 310 -20.63 -46.62 -33.93
C LEU A 310 -21.29 -46.01 -32.71
N THR A 311 -20.61 -46.08 -31.59
CA THR A 311 -20.92 -45.24 -30.40
C THR A 311 -20.39 -43.81 -30.63
N ALA A 312 -20.90 -42.86 -29.88
CA ALA A 312 -20.41 -41.49 -29.92
C ALA A 312 -18.88 -41.39 -29.70
N ALA A 313 -18.33 -42.19 -28.78
CA ALA A 313 -16.91 -42.27 -28.53
C ALA A 313 -16.11 -42.83 -29.72
N GLN A 314 -16.62 -43.90 -30.35
CA GLN A 314 -15.99 -44.50 -31.54
C GLN A 314 -16.05 -43.53 -32.74
N THR A 315 -17.16 -42.83 -32.92
CA THR A 315 -17.28 -41.78 -33.95
C THR A 315 -16.28 -40.67 -33.72
N SER A 316 -16.17 -40.18 -32.51
CA SER A 316 -15.20 -39.15 -32.11
C SER A 316 -13.77 -39.61 -32.48
N ARG A 317 -13.39 -40.81 -32.04
CA ARG A 317 -12.06 -41.37 -32.29
C ARG A 317 -11.76 -41.54 -33.79
N LEU A 318 -12.72 -41.99 -34.55
CA LEU A 318 -12.62 -42.18 -35.99
C LEU A 318 -12.40 -40.85 -36.74
N LEU A 319 -13.12 -39.81 -36.33
CA LEU A 319 -13.09 -38.52 -37.02
C LEU A 319 -11.94 -37.61 -36.55
N THR A 320 -11.48 -37.74 -35.30
CA THR A 320 -10.34 -36.94 -34.79
C THR A 320 -8.98 -37.61 -34.96
N GLY A 321 -8.92 -38.90 -35.28
CA GLY A 321 -7.67 -39.64 -35.53
C GLY A 321 -6.87 -39.94 -34.26
N GLN A 322 -7.50 -39.93 -33.06
CA GLN A 322 -6.87 -40.24 -31.77
C GLN A 322 -7.20 -41.64 -31.29
#